data_3321f6f3c6cbb82b6e57c40a8a643f75
#
_entry.id   3321f6f3c6cbb82b6e57c40a8a643f75
#
_cell.length_a   1.000
_cell.length_b   1.000
_cell.length_c   1.000
_cell.angle_alpha   90.00
_cell.angle_beta   90.00
_cell.angle_gamma   90.00
#
_symmetry.space_group_name_H-M   'P 1'
#
loop_
_entity.id
_entity.type
_entity.pdbx_description
1 polymer ?
#
loop_
_entity_poly.entity_id
_entity_poly.type
_entity_poly.pdbx_seq_one_letter_code
_entity_poly.pdbx_strand_id
1 'polypeptide(L)'
;HRLYTSINLRDYSLSELKIADALLHRLGDTTYQKVLNGRTYLVLEVKYAVFPQSAGQLEIPSLRFGAYEVNTRSQFGVFNNRGNQVIRDTESVQVNIEAPPSQTAGLGWMPSSKVSLEQRWSGDLENATVGEPITRTVTITANGLSSAQITPLEVPQSSDYRVYPDQPQLDQSLSSEGLTSTRIESFALVPNQSGEITLPPIEVRWWDINKQREQISRLPSTTLQVL
;
A
#
# COMPACT_ATOMS: atom_id res chain seq x y z
N HIS A 1 16.55 5.75 1.89
CA HIS A 1 18.01 5.86 1.99
C HIS A 1 18.60 6.43 0.73
N ARG A 2 19.50 7.38 0.86
CA ARG A 2 20.20 8.02 -0.27
C ARG A 2 21.70 8.00 -0.06
N LEU A 3 22.43 7.54 -1.07
CA LEU A 3 23.87 7.67 -1.14
C LEU A 3 24.24 8.71 -2.20
N TYR A 4 25.07 9.66 -1.83
CA TYR A 4 25.61 10.68 -2.74
C TYR A 4 27.07 10.37 -3.03
N THR A 5 27.45 10.23 -4.30
CA THR A 5 28.83 10.03 -4.71
C THR A 5 29.24 10.98 -5.82
N SER A 6 30.44 11.53 -5.71
CA SER A 6 31.08 12.34 -6.75
C SER A 6 32.23 11.60 -7.45
N ILE A 7 32.47 10.35 -7.06
CA ILE A 7 33.46 9.46 -7.68
C ILE A 7 32.75 8.33 -8.42
N ASN A 8 33.39 7.80 -9.45
CA ASN A 8 32.84 6.67 -10.18
C ASN A 8 33.02 5.39 -9.35
N LEU A 9 31.91 4.76 -9.06
CA LEU A 9 31.85 3.51 -8.28
C LEU A 9 31.26 2.39 -9.15
N ARG A 10 31.64 1.14 -8.83
CA ARG A 10 31.11 -0.09 -9.44
C ARG A 10 30.88 -1.15 -8.38
N ASP A 11 30.19 -2.22 -8.76
CA ASP A 11 29.93 -3.39 -7.92
C ASP A 11 29.26 -3.01 -6.59
N TYR A 12 28.15 -2.27 -6.71
CA TYR A 12 27.36 -1.78 -5.57
C TYR A 12 26.76 -2.94 -4.78
N SER A 13 26.86 -2.85 -3.46
CA SER A 13 26.18 -3.72 -2.52
C SER A 13 25.47 -2.88 -1.44
N LEU A 14 24.30 -3.29 -1.04
CA LEU A 14 23.57 -2.71 0.07
C LEU A 14 23.11 -3.83 1.00
N SER A 15 23.35 -3.66 2.31
CA SER A 15 22.84 -4.61 3.29
C SER A 15 21.32 -4.64 3.28
N GLU A 16 20.74 -5.78 3.66
CA GLU A 16 19.29 -5.92 3.80
C GLU A 16 18.79 -5.08 4.97
N LEU A 17 17.74 -4.29 4.74
CA LEU A 17 17.04 -3.58 5.82
C LEU A 17 16.11 -4.56 6.54
N LYS A 18 16.31 -4.70 7.86
CA LYS A 18 15.42 -5.46 8.74
C LYS A 18 15.04 -4.57 9.90
N ILE A 19 13.75 -4.40 10.12
CA ILE A 19 13.21 -3.64 11.25
C ILE A 19 12.36 -4.59 12.08
N ALA A 20 12.67 -4.68 13.37
CA ALA A 20 11.84 -5.43 14.30
C ALA A 20 10.47 -4.74 14.45
N ASP A 21 9.42 -5.52 14.63
CA ASP A 21 8.04 -5.04 14.84
C ASP A 21 7.50 -4.13 13.73
N ALA A 22 7.97 -4.34 12.49
CA ALA A 22 7.44 -3.65 11.32
C ALA A 22 7.41 -4.56 10.08
N LEU A 23 6.41 -4.38 9.24
CA LEU A 23 6.40 -4.93 7.89
C LEU A 23 7.10 -3.95 6.95
N LEU A 24 7.91 -4.50 6.04
CA LEU A 24 8.69 -3.74 5.08
C LEU A 24 8.31 -4.12 3.66
N HIS A 25 8.10 -3.10 2.83
CA HIS A 25 8.01 -3.26 1.39
C HIS A 25 9.07 -2.38 0.72
N ARG A 26 9.98 -3.01 -0.04
CA ARG A 26 10.92 -2.26 -0.88
C ARG A 26 10.17 -1.70 -2.09
N LEU A 27 10.21 -0.38 -2.22
CA LEU A 27 9.43 0.36 -3.19
C LEU A 27 10.18 0.59 -4.51
N GLY A 28 11.45 0.25 -4.54
CA GLY A 28 12.30 0.37 -5.71
C GLY A 28 13.55 1.21 -5.47
N ASP A 29 14.39 1.22 -6.48
CA ASP A 29 15.66 1.91 -6.50
C ASP A 29 15.66 2.91 -7.65
N THR A 30 16.24 4.07 -7.41
CA THR A 30 16.37 5.12 -8.43
C THR A 30 17.79 5.67 -8.41
N THR A 31 18.34 5.91 -9.58
CA THR A 31 19.65 6.56 -9.73
C THR A 31 19.47 7.84 -10.55
N TYR A 32 19.93 8.95 -10.02
CA TYR A 32 19.84 10.26 -10.68
C TYR A 32 21.02 11.15 -10.32
N GLN A 33 21.17 12.26 -11.05
CA GLN A 33 22.19 13.27 -10.74
C GLN A 33 21.56 14.44 -9.99
N LYS A 34 22.30 14.99 -9.03
CA LYS A 34 21.92 16.15 -8.25
C LYS A 34 23.11 17.08 -8.07
N VAL A 35 22.90 18.37 -8.26
CA VAL A 35 23.90 19.40 -7.98
C VAL A 35 23.70 19.91 -6.55
N LEU A 36 24.74 19.82 -5.71
CA LEU A 36 24.76 20.36 -4.36
C LEU A 36 26.02 21.23 -4.24
N ASN A 37 25.83 22.49 -3.83
CA ASN A 37 26.91 23.45 -3.64
C ASN A 37 27.86 23.54 -4.86
N GLY A 38 27.30 23.57 -6.06
CA GLY A 38 28.05 23.65 -7.32
C GLY A 38 28.76 22.36 -7.76
N ARG A 39 28.62 21.25 -7.01
CA ARG A 39 29.19 19.94 -7.34
C ARG A 39 28.11 18.95 -7.73
N THR A 40 28.33 18.24 -8.83
CA THR A 40 27.42 17.18 -9.29
C THR A 40 27.70 15.87 -8.56
N TYR A 41 26.64 15.28 -8.03
CA TYR A 41 26.65 13.96 -7.39
C TYR A 41 25.75 13.00 -8.16
N LEU A 42 26.20 11.76 -8.27
CA LEU A 42 25.33 10.63 -8.56
C LEU A 42 24.62 10.24 -7.25
N VAL A 43 23.31 10.12 -7.28
CA VAL A 43 22.51 9.74 -6.13
C VAL A 43 21.92 8.36 -6.37
N LEU A 44 22.20 7.44 -5.48
CA LEU A 44 21.55 6.13 -5.40
C LEU A 44 20.50 6.22 -4.31
N GLU A 45 19.24 6.04 -4.66
CA GLU A 45 18.13 6.11 -3.74
C GLU A 45 17.41 4.77 -3.67
N VAL A 46 17.21 4.27 -2.45
CA VAL A 46 16.39 3.09 -2.16
C VAL A 46 15.24 3.52 -1.25
N LYS A 47 14.02 3.20 -1.66
CA LYS A 47 12.80 3.54 -0.92
C LYS A 47 12.18 2.29 -0.31
N TYR A 48 11.67 2.46 0.90
CA TYR A 48 10.90 1.44 1.62
C TYR A 48 9.62 2.06 2.18
N ALA A 49 8.53 1.30 2.14
CA ALA A 49 7.37 1.54 3.00
C ALA A 49 7.53 0.72 4.27
N VAL A 50 7.35 1.36 5.41
CA VAL A 50 7.48 0.76 6.73
C VAL A 50 6.12 0.82 7.42
N PHE A 51 5.62 -0.34 7.87
CA PHE A 51 4.34 -0.48 8.56
C PHE A 51 4.61 -0.98 9.98
N PRO A 52 4.72 -0.07 10.98
CA PRO A 52 4.89 -0.45 12.37
C PRO A 52 3.73 -1.32 12.86
N GLN A 53 4.03 -2.34 13.67
CA GLN A 53 3.03 -3.26 14.22
C GLN A 53 2.64 -2.91 15.66
N SER A 54 3.44 -2.09 16.33
CA SER A 54 3.19 -1.64 17.70
C SER A 54 3.53 -0.17 17.89
N ALA A 55 2.90 0.45 18.89
CA ALA A 55 3.25 1.78 19.34
C ALA A 55 4.54 1.76 20.17
N GLY A 56 5.23 2.88 20.22
CA GLY A 56 6.48 3.05 20.94
C GLY A 56 7.64 3.47 20.04
N GLN A 57 8.86 3.20 20.47
CA GLN A 57 10.05 3.57 19.71
C GLN A 57 10.37 2.50 18.67
N LEU A 58 10.38 2.89 17.41
CA LEU A 58 10.82 2.07 16.29
C LEU A 58 12.21 2.50 15.87
N GLU A 59 13.16 1.57 15.86
CA GLU A 59 14.50 1.82 15.35
C GLU A 59 14.61 1.38 13.89
N ILE A 60 14.99 2.31 13.02
CA ILE A 60 15.40 2.02 11.65
C ILE A 60 16.92 1.87 11.69
N PRO A 61 17.46 0.65 11.54
CA PRO A 61 18.88 0.42 11.72
C PRO A 61 19.72 1.01 10.60
N SER A 62 21.01 1.15 10.88
CA SER A 62 22.01 1.52 9.89
C SER A 62 22.05 0.51 8.73
N LEU A 63 22.16 1.00 7.51
CA LEU A 63 22.42 0.20 6.31
C LEU A 63 23.87 0.39 5.88
N ARG A 64 24.52 -0.71 5.54
CA ARG A 64 25.87 -0.72 4.98
C ARG A 64 25.84 -0.73 3.47
N PHE A 65 26.49 0.26 2.89
CA PHE A 65 26.75 0.36 1.47
C PHE A 65 28.23 -0.01 1.20
N GLY A 66 28.44 -0.85 0.20
CA GLY A 66 29.77 -1.22 -0.31
C GLY A 66 29.87 -1.00 -1.80
N ALA A 67 31.01 -0.57 -2.28
CA ALA A 67 31.34 -0.45 -3.70
C ALA A 67 32.85 -0.44 -3.93
N TYR A 68 33.26 -0.43 -5.18
CA TYR A 68 34.67 -0.26 -5.57
C TYR A 68 34.82 0.98 -6.44
N GLU A 69 35.89 1.76 -6.20
CA GLU A 69 36.27 2.88 -7.09
C GLU A 69 36.65 2.37 -8.47
N VAL A 70 36.21 3.09 -9.51
CA VAL A 70 36.69 2.82 -10.87
C VAL A 70 38.05 3.47 -11.06
N ASN A 71 39.12 2.65 -11.13
CA ASN A 71 40.46 3.13 -11.41
C ASN A 71 40.62 3.47 -12.90
N THR A 72 40.68 4.75 -13.24
CA THR A 72 40.89 5.24 -14.61
C THR A 72 42.39 5.32 -15.02
N ARG A 73 43.30 5.00 -14.09
CA ARG A 73 44.74 5.20 -14.30
C ARG A 73 45.57 3.95 -14.61
N SER A 74 44.99 2.79 -14.79
CA SER A 74 45.75 1.58 -15.10
C SER A 74 45.82 1.32 -16.61
N GLN A 75 46.79 1.92 -17.27
CA GLN A 75 47.08 1.68 -18.69
C GLN A 75 48.00 0.47 -18.90
N PHE A 76 48.59 -0.12 -17.85
CA PHE A 76 49.49 -1.27 -17.93
C PHE A 76 49.31 -2.19 -16.72
N GLY A 77 48.58 -3.27 -16.91
CA GLY A 77 48.49 -4.35 -15.90
C GLY A 77 47.28 -5.25 -16.03
N VAL A 78 47.49 -6.47 -16.53
CA VAL A 78 46.46 -7.49 -16.83
C VAL A 78 45.92 -8.19 -15.57
N PHE A 79 46.46 -7.89 -14.39
CA PHE A 79 46.08 -8.58 -13.15
C PHE A 79 45.67 -7.57 -12.07
N ASN A 80 44.46 -7.74 -11.57
CA ASN A 80 43.86 -7.13 -10.38
C ASN A 80 43.42 -5.65 -10.49
N ASN A 81 42.44 -5.37 -11.32
CA ASN A 81 41.88 -4.03 -11.51
C ASN A 81 40.70 -3.75 -10.59
N ARG A 82 40.70 -4.31 -9.36
CA ARG A 82 39.76 -3.87 -8.33
C ARG A 82 40.28 -2.57 -7.74
N GLY A 83 39.52 -1.48 -7.93
CA GLY A 83 39.81 -0.22 -7.27
C GLY A 83 39.68 -0.33 -5.75
N ASN A 84 39.89 0.77 -5.04
CA ASN A 84 39.75 0.79 -3.59
C ASN A 84 38.28 0.47 -3.21
N GLN A 85 38.11 -0.34 -2.17
CA GLN A 85 36.79 -0.60 -1.61
C GLN A 85 36.31 0.62 -0.84
N VAL A 86 35.07 1.03 -1.10
CA VAL A 86 34.39 2.10 -0.38
C VAL A 86 33.27 1.46 0.44
N ILE A 87 33.31 1.68 1.74
CA ILE A 87 32.26 1.26 2.67
C ILE A 87 31.69 2.50 3.34
N ARG A 88 30.36 2.61 3.40
CA ARG A 88 29.65 3.66 4.12
C ARG A 88 28.46 3.07 4.83
N ASP A 89 28.22 3.52 6.04
CA ASP A 89 27.05 3.16 6.84
C ASP A 89 26.15 4.39 6.94
N THR A 90 24.84 4.18 6.85
CA THR A 90 23.86 5.21 7.19
C THR A 90 23.77 5.35 8.71
N GLU A 91 23.27 6.46 9.19
CA GLU A 91 22.92 6.58 10.60
C GLU A 91 21.63 5.77 10.88
N SER A 92 21.52 5.20 12.09
CA SER A 92 20.25 4.67 12.58
C SER A 92 19.32 5.81 12.92
N VAL A 93 18.01 5.60 12.72
CA VAL A 93 16.98 6.61 13.02
C VAL A 93 15.96 6.01 13.96
N GLN A 94 15.61 6.72 15.02
CA GLN A 94 14.52 6.37 15.91
C GLN A 94 13.28 7.18 15.57
N VAL A 95 12.15 6.50 15.45
CA VAL A 95 10.84 7.07 15.15
C VAL A 95 9.89 6.71 16.27
N ASN A 96 9.21 7.70 16.83
CA ASN A 96 8.16 7.45 17.81
C ASN A 96 6.85 7.12 17.10
N ILE A 97 6.33 5.92 17.34
CA ILE A 97 5.07 5.44 16.78
C ILE A 97 3.95 5.68 17.79
N GLU A 98 2.99 6.48 17.43
CA GLU A 98 1.82 6.77 18.24
C GLU A 98 0.85 5.59 18.24
N ALA A 99 0.20 5.35 19.37
CA ALA A 99 -0.88 4.37 19.44
C ALA A 99 -2.10 4.86 18.65
N PRO A 100 -2.89 3.95 18.05
CA PRO A 100 -4.17 4.31 17.48
C PRO A 100 -5.04 5.02 18.54
N PRO A 101 -5.82 6.05 18.17
CA PRO A 101 -6.73 6.69 19.10
C PRO A 101 -7.71 5.68 19.73
N SER A 102 -8.01 5.82 21.01
CA SER A 102 -8.89 4.91 21.76
C SER A 102 -10.29 4.75 21.14
N GLN A 103 -10.74 5.76 20.41
CA GLN A 103 -12.03 5.79 19.71
C GLN A 103 -12.09 4.79 18.55
N THR A 104 -10.95 4.29 18.05
CA THR A 104 -10.87 3.34 16.93
C THR A 104 -10.70 1.89 17.38
N ALA A 105 -10.68 1.65 18.69
CA ALA A 105 -10.55 0.31 19.25
C ALA A 105 -11.73 -0.58 18.82
N GLY A 106 -11.44 -1.70 18.16
CA GLY A 106 -12.45 -2.68 17.71
C GLY A 106 -13.08 -2.41 16.34
N LEU A 107 -12.75 -1.32 15.65
CA LEU A 107 -13.34 -0.93 14.36
C LEU A 107 -12.49 -1.27 13.13
N GLY A 108 -11.42 -2.03 13.28
CA GLY A 108 -10.42 -2.18 12.22
C GLY A 108 -9.65 -0.87 12.01
N TRP A 109 -8.33 -0.90 12.25
CA TRP A 109 -7.50 0.29 12.13
C TRP A 109 -7.07 0.52 10.68
N MET A 110 -7.66 1.52 10.03
CA MET A 110 -7.36 1.91 8.66
C MET A 110 -6.90 3.38 8.59
N PRO A 111 -5.64 3.70 8.98
CA PRO A 111 -5.10 5.04 8.83
C PRO A 111 -4.74 5.30 7.36
N SER A 112 -5.38 6.29 6.74
CA SER A 112 -5.20 6.59 5.32
C SER A 112 -5.27 8.09 5.06
N SER A 113 -4.66 8.55 3.99
CA SER A 113 -4.84 9.92 3.51
C SER A 113 -6.10 10.07 2.64
N LYS A 114 -6.59 8.95 2.06
CA LYS A 114 -7.80 8.91 1.24
C LYS A 114 -8.30 7.47 1.11
N VAL A 115 -9.60 7.28 1.29
CA VAL A 115 -10.30 6.03 0.96
C VAL A 115 -11.46 6.34 0.04
N SER A 116 -11.55 5.66 -1.10
CA SER A 116 -12.66 5.76 -2.06
C SER A 116 -13.31 4.40 -2.29
N LEU A 117 -14.60 4.44 -2.57
CA LEU A 117 -15.40 3.27 -2.91
C LEU A 117 -16.00 3.47 -4.31
N GLU A 118 -15.94 2.42 -5.10
CA GLU A 118 -16.60 2.31 -6.39
C GLU A 118 -17.38 1.01 -6.45
N GLN A 119 -18.48 0.99 -7.19
CA GLN A 119 -19.25 -0.24 -7.42
C GLN A 119 -19.58 -0.44 -8.87
N ARG A 120 -19.71 -1.70 -9.25
CA ARG A 120 -20.20 -2.15 -10.55
C ARG A 120 -21.21 -3.28 -10.36
N TRP A 121 -22.16 -3.36 -11.25
CA TRP A 121 -23.15 -4.41 -11.29
C TRP A 121 -23.05 -5.18 -12.60
N SER A 122 -23.20 -6.51 -12.54
CA SER A 122 -23.42 -7.33 -13.73
C SER A 122 -24.88 -7.76 -13.75
N GLY A 123 -25.61 -7.28 -14.71
CA GLY A 123 -27.03 -7.56 -14.85
C GLY A 123 -27.88 -6.29 -14.78
N ASP A 124 -29.16 -6.46 -15.08
CA ASP A 124 -30.16 -5.39 -15.10
C ASP A 124 -30.82 -5.31 -13.72
N LEU A 125 -30.66 -4.15 -13.07
CA LEU A 125 -31.23 -3.91 -11.74
C LEU A 125 -32.76 -3.60 -11.80
N GLU A 126 -33.24 -3.19 -12.98
CA GLU A 126 -34.65 -2.84 -13.19
C GLU A 126 -35.50 -4.06 -13.60
N ASN A 127 -34.84 -5.15 -14.09
CA ASN A 127 -35.53 -6.35 -14.55
C ASN A 127 -34.81 -7.61 -14.03
N ALA A 128 -34.55 -7.65 -12.75
CA ALA A 128 -33.96 -8.82 -12.10
C ALA A 128 -34.95 -9.99 -12.06
N THR A 129 -34.46 -11.21 -12.07
CA THR A 129 -35.31 -12.42 -12.04
C THR A 129 -35.12 -13.15 -10.71
N VAL A 130 -36.21 -13.67 -10.11
CA VAL A 130 -36.13 -14.53 -8.93
C VAL A 130 -35.27 -15.75 -9.22
N GLY A 131 -34.29 -16.03 -8.32
CA GLY A 131 -33.40 -17.18 -8.43
C GLY A 131 -32.20 -16.97 -9.38
N GLU A 132 -32.13 -15.88 -10.13
CA GLU A 132 -30.99 -15.56 -10.99
C GLU A 132 -29.98 -14.65 -10.27
N PRO A 133 -28.67 -14.94 -10.33
CA PRO A 133 -27.66 -14.15 -9.65
C PRO A 133 -27.38 -12.83 -10.36
N ILE A 134 -27.32 -11.74 -9.58
CA ILE A 134 -26.77 -10.44 -9.99
C ILE A 134 -25.51 -10.21 -9.19
N THR A 135 -24.39 -9.94 -9.85
CA THR A 135 -23.12 -9.71 -9.16
C THR A 135 -22.89 -8.23 -8.90
N ARG A 136 -22.68 -7.90 -7.63
CA ARG A 136 -22.16 -6.61 -7.18
C ARG A 136 -20.66 -6.72 -6.97
N THR A 137 -19.88 -5.90 -7.64
CA THR A 137 -18.45 -5.77 -7.41
C THR A 137 -18.16 -4.42 -6.78
N VAL A 138 -17.52 -4.42 -5.62
CA VAL A 138 -17.11 -3.23 -4.89
C VAL A 138 -15.59 -3.14 -4.86
N THR A 139 -15.08 -1.99 -5.25
CA THR A 139 -13.66 -1.67 -5.22
C THR A 139 -13.40 -0.65 -4.12
N ILE A 140 -12.54 -0.99 -3.18
CA ILE A 140 -12.04 -0.10 -2.13
C ILE A 140 -10.61 0.27 -2.50
N THR A 141 -10.34 1.57 -2.63
CA THR A 141 -8.99 2.08 -2.87
C THR A 141 -8.55 2.93 -1.69
N ALA A 142 -7.38 2.65 -1.13
CA ALA A 142 -6.82 3.34 0.03
C ALA A 142 -5.36 3.75 -0.21
N ASN A 143 -4.99 4.94 0.25
CA ASN A 143 -3.62 5.47 0.13
C ASN A 143 -2.86 5.32 1.46
N GLY A 144 -1.64 4.78 1.40
CA GLY A 144 -0.76 4.62 2.55
C GLY A 144 -1.00 3.37 3.39
N LEU A 145 -1.87 2.46 2.94
CA LEU A 145 -2.12 1.15 3.54
C LEU A 145 -1.65 0.03 2.62
N SER A 146 -1.27 -1.11 3.18
CA SER A 146 -1.16 -2.33 2.39
C SER A 146 -2.56 -2.89 2.09
N SER A 147 -2.71 -3.64 0.99
CA SER A 147 -4.01 -4.22 0.61
C SER A 147 -4.58 -5.16 1.67
N ALA A 148 -3.72 -5.82 2.46
CA ALA A 148 -4.11 -6.69 3.56
C ALA A 148 -4.70 -5.92 4.77
N GLN A 149 -4.43 -4.63 4.90
CA GLN A 149 -4.96 -3.77 5.96
C GLN A 149 -6.35 -3.19 5.63
N ILE A 150 -6.79 -3.30 4.37
CA ILE A 150 -8.12 -2.86 3.99
C ILE A 150 -9.15 -3.85 4.55
N THR A 151 -10.02 -3.35 5.43
CA THR A 151 -11.04 -4.15 6.10
C THR A 151 -11.99 -4.80 5.09
N PRO A 152 -12.29 -6.11 5.21
CA PRO A 152 -13.31 -6.77 4.42
C PRO A 152 -14.67 -6.10 4.56
N LEU A 153 -15.45 -6.15 3.49
CA LEU A 153 -16.83 -5.67 3.51
C LEU A 153 -17.75 -6.68 4.22
N GLU A 154 -18.61 -6.17 5.06
CA GLU A 154 -19.72 -6.93 5.61
C GLU A 154 -20.94 -6.71 4.72
N VAL A 155 -21.46 -7.80 4.15
CA VAL A 155 -22.71 -7.76 3.38
C VAL A 155 -23.82 -8.29 4.27
N PRO A 156 -24.81 -7.45 4.63
CA PRO A 156 -25.91 -7.89 5.47
C PRO A 156 -26.72 -9.01 4.83
N GLN A 157 -27.08 -10.01 5.64
CA GLN A 157 -28.00 -11.06 5.24
C GLN A 157 -29.44 -10.53 5.25
N SER A 158 -30.29 -11.05 4.36
CA SER A 158 -31.70 -10.70 4.25
C SER A 158 -32.54 -11.94 3.97
N SER A 159 -33.85 -11.88 4.29
CA SER A 159 -34.83 -12.86 3.83
C SER A 159 -35.14 -12.73 2.34
N ASP A 160 -34.90 -11.54 1.77
CA ASP A 160 -35.34 -11.20 0.41
C ASP A 160 -34.35 -11.66 -0.65
N TYR A 161 -33.08 -11.90 -0.24
CA TYR A 161 -32.02 -12.36 -1.12
C TYR A 161 -30.97 -13.20 -0.39
N ARG A 162 -30.24 -14.02 -1.11
CA ARG A 162 -29.05 -14.73 -0.64
C ARG A 162 -27.81 -14.08 -1.18
N VAL A 163 -26.75 -14.06 -0.38
CA VAL A 163 -25.46 -13.50 -0.75
C VAL A 163 -24.41 -14.60 -0.81
N TYR A 164 -23.71 -14.68 -1.90
CA TYR A 164 -22.58 -15.57 -2.10
C TYR A 164 -21.32 -14.75 -2.38
N PRO A 165 -20.43 -14.60 -1.38
CA PRO A 165 -19.18 -13.87 -1.59
C PRO A 165 -18.22 -14.68 -2.44
N ASP A 166 -17.50 -14.00 -3.32
CA ASP A 166 -16.37 -14.54 -4.06
C ASP A 166 -15.06 -14.25 -3.31
N GLN A 167 -13.98 -14.85 -3.76
CA GLN A 167 -12.66 -14.62 -3.19
C GLN A 167 -12.20 -13.17 -3.48
N PRO A 168 -11.81 -12.39 -2.47
CA PRO A 168 -11.38 -11.02 -2.69
C PRO A 168 -10.07 -10.95 -3.49
N GLN A 169 -9.96 -9.96 -4.35
CA GLN A 169 -8.73 -9.64 -5.07
C GLN A 169 -8.04 -8.48 -4.37
N LEU A 170 -6.76 -8.65 -4.08
CA LEU A 170 -5.92 -7.67 -3.41
C LEU A 170 -4.82 -7.24 -4.37
N ASP A 171 -4.70 -5.94 -4.60
CA ASP A 171 -3.64 -5.36 -5.42
C ASP A 171 -3.02 -4.15 -4.71
N GLN A 172 -1.80 -3.84 -5.06
CA GLN A 172 -1.13 -2.66 -4.57
C GLN A 172 -0.15 -2.11 -5.60
N SER A 173 -0.14 -0.81 -5.72
CA SER A 173 0.73 -0.09 -6.63
C SER A 173 1.50 1.00 -5.88
N LEU A 174 2.68 1.30 -6.42
CA LEU A 174 3.53 2.33 -5.88
C LEU A 174 3.61 3.50 -6.84
N SER A 175 3.49 4.70 -6.30
CA SER A 175 3.71 5.95 -7.02
C SER A 175 4.71 6.84 -6.29
N SER A 176 5.02 8.00 -6.87
CA SER A 176 5.80 9.05 -6.20
C SER A 176 5.13 9.56 -4.91
N GLU A 177 3.82 9.39 -4.78
CA GLU A 177 3.02 9.83 -3.64
C GLU A 177 2.90 8.75 -2.54
N GLY A 178 3.43 7.56 -2.79
CA GLY A 178 3.42 6.44 -1.85
C GLY A 178 2.66 5.22 -2.35
N LEU A 179 2.23 4.39 -1.40
CA LEU A 179 1.51 3.15 -1.65
C LEU A 179 0.02 3.43 -1.86
N THR A 180 -0.54 2.93 -2.93
CA THR A 180 -1.98 2.85 -3.18
C THR A 180 -2.38 1.40 -3.25
N SER A 181 -3.33 1.00 -2.45
CA SER A 181 -3.81 -0.38 -2.38
C SER A 181 -5.28 -0.47 -2.72
N THR A 182 -5.65 -1.57 -3.33
CA THR A 182 -7.00 -1.85 -3.78
C THR A 182 -7.45 -3.21 -3.25
N ARG A 183 -8.68 -3.26 -2.75
CA ARG A 183 -9.39 -4.49 -2.40
C ARG A 183 -10.66 -4.54 -3.22
N ILE A 184 -10.84 -5.59 -4.01
CA ILE A 184 -12.02 -5.81 -4.84
C ILE A 184 -12.77 -7.00 -4.26
N GLU A 185 -14.03 -6.79 -3.92
CA GLU A 185 -14.92 -7.83 -3.42
C GLU A 185 -16.14 -7.95 -4.33
N SER A 186 -16.45 -9.17 -4.72
CA SER A 186 -17.59 -9.50 -5.55
C SER A 186 -18.58 -10.38 -4.77
N PHE A 187 -19.86 -10.07 -4.92
CA PHE A 187 -20.96 -10.79 -4.26
C PHE A 187 -22.03 -11.13 -5.29
N ALA A 188 -22.33 -12.41 -5.44
CA ALA A 188 -23.52 -12.82 -6.17
C ALA A 188 -24.74 -12.71 -5.25
N LEU A 189 -25.70 -11.88 -5.64
CA LEU A 189 -26.97 -11.67 -4.96
C LEU A 189 -28.04 -12.44 -5.72
N VAL A 190 -28.74 -13.33 -5.05
CA VAL A 190 -29.81 -14.15 -5.63
C VAL A 190 -31.12 -13.76 -4.98
N PRO A 191 -32.03 -13.02 -5.67
CA PRO A 191 -33.31 -12.68 -5.14
C PRO A 191 -34.16 -13.92 -4.84
N ASN A 192 -34.85 -13.92 -3.68
CA ASN A 192 -35.70 -15.02 -3.26
C ASN A 192 -37.18 -14.80 -3.58
N GLN A 193 -37.58 -13.57 -3.91
CA GLN A 193 -38.97 -13.16 -4.18
C GLN A 193 -39.03 -12.03 -5.19
N SER A 194 -40.16 -11.88 -5.86
CA SER A 194 -40.43 -10.75 -6.76
C SER A 194 -40.81 -9.49 -5.99
N GLY A 195 -40.65 -8.35 -6.64
CA GLY A 195 -40.95 -7.03 -6.09
C GLY A 195 -39.68 -6.18 -5.89
N GLU A 196 -39.87 -5.11 -5.13
CA GLU A 196 -38.77 -4.18 -4.85
C GLU A 196 -37.89 -4.70 -3.68
N ILE A 197 -36.62 -4.87 -3.93
CA ILE A 197 -35.63 -5.26 -2.92
C ILE A 197 -34.61 -4.13 -2.75
N THR A 198 -34.54 -3.56 -1.56
CA THR A 198 -33.55 -2.52 -1.23
C THR A 198 -32.34 -3.10 -0.52
N LEU A 199 -31.19 -2.97 -1.15
CA LEU A 199 -29.89 -3.29 -0.57
C LEU A 199 -29.40 -2.12 0.28
N PRO A 200 -28.92 -2.36 1.50
CA PRO A 200 -28.42 -1.31 2.37
C PRO A 200 -27.17 -0.63 1.79
N PRO A 201 -26.86 0.59 2.27
CA PRO A 201 -25.61 1.26 1.90
C PRO A 201 -24.40 0.44 2.38
N ILE A 202 -23.30 0.57 1.68
CA ILE A 202 -22.00 0.06 2.13
C ILE A 202 -21.21 1.22 2.74
N GLU A 203 -20.71 1.02 3.95
CA GLU A 203 -19.92 2.00 4.68
C GLU A 203 -18.57 1.39 5.04
N VAL A 204 -17.50 2.14 4.78
CA VAL A 204 -16.14 1.82 5.22
C VAL A 204 -15.65 2.95 6.12
N ARG A 205 -15.36 2.61 7.38
CA ARG A 205 -14.81 3.54 8.37
C ARG A 205 -13.30 3.53 8.30
N TRP A 206 -12.69 4.70 8.35
CA TRP A 206 -11.25 4.86 8.27
C TRP A 206 -10.79 6.11 9.01
N TRP A 207 -9.52 6.15 9.39
CA TRP A 207 -8.92 7.29 10.04
C TRP A 207 -8.21 8.19 9.04
N ASP A 208 -8.67 9.43 8.89
CA ASP A 208 -8.03 10.43 8.03
C ASP A 208 -6.79 10.99 8.75
N ILE A 209 -5.60 10.60 8.29
CA ILE A 209 -4.34 11.02 8.89
C ILE A 209 -4.05 12.52 8.72
N ASN A 210 -4.68 13.17 7.73
CA ASN A 210 -4.52 14.60 7.49
C ASN A 210 -5.43 15.42 8.41
N LYS A 211 -6.67 14.95 8.62
CA LYS A 211 -7.66 15.63 9.45
C LYS A 211 -7.68 15.16 10.91
N GLN A 212 -6.93 14.10 11.22
CA GLN A 212 -6.85 13.48 12.54
C GLN A 212 -8.24 13.15 13.13
N ARG A 213 -9.09 12.54 12.31
CA ARG A 213 -10.44 12.12 12.70
C ARG A 213 -10.96 10.95 11.88
N GLU A 214 -11.95 10.25 12.43
CA GLU A 214 -12.68 9.23 11.69
C GLU A 214 -13.45 9.83 10.51
N GLN A 215 -13.43 9.11 9.39
CA GLN A 215 -14.20 9.37 8.18
C GLN A 215 -14.97 8.11 7.78
N ILE A 216 -16.03 8.29 7.03
CA ILE A 216 -16.81 7.21 6.46
C ILE A 216 -16.90 7.44 4.95
N SER A 217 -16.41 6.47 4.18
CA SER A 217 -16.67 6.38 2.75
C SER A 217 -17.92 5.52 2.54
N ARG A 218 -18.84 5.97 1.70
CA ARG A 218 -20.15 5.35 1.55
C ARG A 218 -20.53 5.15 0.09
N LEU A 219 -21.10 3.98 -0.20
CA LEU A 219 -21.94 3.74 -1.38
C LEU A 219 -23.41 3.80 -0.94
N PRO A 220 -24.28 4.49 -1.69
CA PRO A 220 -25.68 4.59 -1.33
C PRO A 220 -26.38 3.22 -1.37
N SER A 221 -27.57 3.16 -0.76
CA SER A 221 -28.50 2.04 -0.95
C SER A 221 -28.80 1.86 -2.44
N THR A 222 -29.05 0.63 -2.85
CA THR A 222 -29.39 0.28 -4.24
C THR A 222 -30.70 -0.52 -4.22
N THR A 223 -31.60 -0.17 -5.10
CA THR A 223 -32.88 -0.89 -5.26
C THR A 223 -32.81 -1.81 -6.48
N LEU A 224 -33.28 -3.04 -6.33
CA LEU A 224 -33.50 -4.02 -7.39
C LEU A 224 -35.00 -4.13 -7.64
N GLN A 225 -35.42 -4.14 -8.90
CA GLN A 225 -36.79 -4.51 -9.31
C GLN A 225 -36.76 -5.95 -9.80
N VAL A 226 -37.42 -6.83 -9.05
CA VAL A 226 -37.38 -8.28 -9.31
C VAL A 226 -38.75 -8.71 -9.87
N LEU A 227 -38.69 -9.31 -11.05
CA LEU A 227 -39.85 -9.83 -11.77
C LEU A 227 -40.24 -11.24 -11.30
#